data_2cf37a09dbdcb9ca4a905fead3c0bdc5
#
_entry.id   2cf37a09dbdcb9ca4a905fead3c0bdc5
#
_cell.length_a   1.000
_cell.length_b   1.000
_cell.length_c   1.000
_cell.angle_alpha   90.00
_cell.angle_beta   90.00
_cell.angle_gamma   90.00
#
_symmetry.space_group_name_H-M   'P 1'
#
loop_
_entity.id
_entity.type
_entity.pdbx_description
1 polymer ?
#
loop_
_entity_poly.entity_id
_entity_poly.type
_entity_poly.pdbx_seq_one_letter_code
_entity_poly.pdbx_strand_id
1 'polypeptide(L)'
;MEATTNPIGLLNALRGIAAWMVCMFHSAFIIKPFYPELLPLLDWGQEGVYVFFVISGVVLPWSMEQGKYSFKNLDKFLLKRIIRLYPPFIISVLVFIIGIWIMKDNRSFYDLEIIERFMDSVTFLVPFKESKWVIEVYWTLFVEFQYYIYLALVFPFLASNKLFVRLLAYYGTLGLTFLSHFFVPVHTKENLFFHLPVFALGFSLFLYYKKNISKLEFWSGVIAALCVGLFNIYDQLVLGSHITIVAGCTFVAIYFIKRGPKWLNFIGDVSYSYYLFHLFFVSFIYGYFYHESQDSKLAWVVFAAIQVYSVLGAWVMYHLIEKPSLAWTKKIRYRS
;
A
#
# COMPACT_ATOMS: atom_id res chain seq x y z
N MET A 1 -32.52 11.86 -5.73
CA MET A 1 -31.89 10.60 -5.32
C MET A 1 -30.89 10.20 -6.40
N GLU A 2 -29.64 10.65 -6.33
CA GLU A 2 -28.61 10.17 -7.24
C GLU A 2 -28.24 8.74 -6.82
N ALA A 3 -28.35 7.82 -7.77
CA ALA A 3 -27.96 6.43 -7.58
C ALA A 3 -26.52 6.38 -7.04
N THR A 4 -26.34 5.80 -5.88
CA THR A 4 -25.02 5.57 -5.26
C THR A 4 -24.18 4.70 -6.20
N THR A 5 -23.45 5.35 -7.11
CA THR A 5 -22.58 4.67 -8.05
C THR A 5 -21.44 4.02 -7.27
N ASN A 6 -21.33 2.71 -7.41
CA ASN A 6 -20.29 1.91 -6.77
C ASN A 6 -18.90 2.29 -7.31
N PRO A 7 -18.00 2.89 -6.53
CA PRO A 7 -16.70 3.35 -7.01
C PRO A 7 -15.69 2.21 -7.28
N ILE A 8 -16.10 0.95 -7.12
CA ILE A 8 -15.20 -0.23 -7.17
C ILE A 8 -14.37 -0.28 -8.45
N GLY A 9 -14.96 0.04 -9.61
CA GLY A 9 -14.23 -0.02 -10.88
C GLY A 9 -13.08 0.98 -10.98
N LEU A 10 -13.23 2.18 -10.40
CA LEU A 10 -12.14 3.16 -10.36
C LEU A 10 -11.08 2.77 -9.34
N LEU A 11 -11.48 2.30 -8.14
CA LEU A 11 -10.53 1.90 -7.11
C LEU A 11 -9.58 0.81 -7.61
N ASN A 12 -10.10 -0.12 -8.41
CA ASN A 12 -9.28 -1.17 -9.00
C ASN A 12 -8.30 -0.63 -10.03
N ALA A 13 -8.74 0.28 -10.91
CA ALA A 13 -7.86 0.95 -11.87
C ALA A 13 -6.73 1.75 -11.17
N LEU A 14 -7.07 2.50 -10.11
CA LEU A 14 -6.08 3.26 -9.32
C LEU A 14 -5.06 2.34 -8.65
N ARG A 15 -5.45 1.16 -8.16
CA ARG A 15 -4.51 0.17 -7.63
C ARG A 15 -3.53 -0.31 -8.70
N GLY A 16 -4.01 -0.51 -9.93
CA GLY A 16 -3.16 -0.88 -11.07
C GLY A 16 -2.13 0.21 -11.39
N ILE A 17 -2.58 1.46 -11.45
CA ILE A 17 -1.70 2.62 -11.66
C ILE A 17 -0.66 2.70 -10.54
N ALA A 18 -1.08 2.59 -9.29
CA ALA A 18 -0.20 2.67 -8.13
C ALA A 18 0.92 1.60 -8.15
N ALA A 19 0.57 0.34 -8.43
CA ALA A 19 1.55 -0.74 -8.54
C ALA A 19 2.53 -0.49 -9.70
N TRP A 20 2.04 0.01 -10.82
CA TRP A 20 2.86 0.36 -11.97
C TRP A 20 3.81 1.53 -11.68
N MET A 21 3.32 2.60 -11.03
CA MET A 21 4.17 3.72 -10.58
C MET A 21 5.34 3.24 -9.72
N VAL A 22 5.09 2.36 -8.74
CA VAL A 22 6.12 1.81 -7.86
C VAL A 22 7.14 0.98 -8.64
N CYS A 23 6.70 0.16 -9.59
CA CYS A 23 7.61 -0.62 -10.45
C CYS A 23 8.48 0.29 -11.33
N MET A 24 7.90 1.36 -11.92
CA MET A 24 8.65 2.35 -12.70
C MET A 24 9.71 3.04 -11.85
N PHE A 25 9.38 3.47 -10.64
CA PHE A 25 10.33 4.07 -9.71
C PHE A 25 11.52 3.14 -9.44
N HIS A 26 11.25 1.89 -9.05
CA HIS A 26 12.30 0.93 -8.71
C HIS A 26 13.13 0.46 -9.92
N SER A 27 12.67 0.63 -11.14
CA SER A 27 13.43 0.34 -12.37
C SER A 27 14.09 1.57 -12.99
N ALA A 28 13.79 2.77 -12.51
CA ALA A 28 14.29 4.04 -13.05
C ALA A 28 15.82 4.15 -13.06
N PHE A 29 16.49 3.50 -12.09
CA PHE A 29 17.95 3.53 -12.00
C PHE A 29 18.65 2.99 -13.27
N ILE A 30 17.98 2.18 -14.08
CA ILE A 30 18.51 1.60 -15.32
C ILE A 30 18.66 2.67 -16.40
N ILE A 31 17.71 3.59 -16.49
CA ILE A 31 17.71 4.66 -17.51
C ILE A 31 18.32 5.97 -16.99
N LYS A 32 18.44 6.11 -15.67
CA LYS A 32 19.00 7.28 -14.98
C LYS A 32 20.35 7.76 -15.57
N PRO A 33 21.34 6.89 -15.82
CA PRO A 33 22.65 7.34 -16.32
C PRO A 33 22.61 8.03 -17.69
N PHE A 34 21.56 7.76 -18.48
CA PHE A 34 21.42 8.26 -19.85
C PHE A 34 20.39 9.37 -19.99
N TYR A 35 19.38 9.41 -19.10
CA TYR A 35 18.23 10.30 -19.18
C TYR A 35 17.90 10.88 -17.79
N PRO A 36 18.83 11.65 -17.20
CA PRO A 36 18.64 12.22 -15.87
C PRO A 36 17.45 13.18 -15.78
N GLU A 37 17.03 13.77 -16.91
CA GLU A 37 15.87 14.66 -16.98
C GLU A 37 14.53 13.98 -16.72
N LEU A 38 14.46 12.64 -16.85
CA LEU A 38 13.26 11.87 -16.55
C LEU A 38 13.10 11.53 -15.06
N LEU A 39 14.18 11.67 -14.29
CA LEU A 39 14.17 11.31 -12.87
C LEU A 39 13.10 12.03 -12.06
N PRO A 40 12.94 13.36 -12.16
CA PRO A 40 11.93 14.04 -11.37
C PRO A 40 10.52 13.47 -11.58
N LEU A 41 10.23 12.97 -12.80
CA LEU A 41 8.95 12.34 -13.12
C LEU A 41 8.87 10.92 -12.54
N LEU A 42 9.94 10.13 -12.66
CA LEU A 42 9.95 8.73 -12.22
C LEU A 42 10.04 8.59 -10.71
N ASP A 43 10.69 9.55 -10.03
CA ASP A 43 10.79 9.59 -8.57
C ASP A 43 9.41 9.72 -7.91
N TRP A 44 8.43 10.37 -8.57
CA TRP A 44 7.04 10.38 -8.10
C TRP A 44 6.41 8.99 -8.05
N GLY A 45 7.00 8.00 -8.71
CA GLY A 45 6.51 6.62 -8.68
C GLY A 45 6.53 5.98 -7.29
N GLN A 46 7.45 6.38 -6.41
CA GLN A 46 7.48 5.92 -5.01
C GLN A 46 6.17 6.25 -4.27
N GLU A 47 5.53 7.36 -4.61
CA GLU A 47 4.30 7.83 -3.97
C GLU A 47 3.06 7.00 -4.34
N GLY A 48 3.18 6.06 -5.28
CA GLY A 48 2.14 5.08 -5.59
C GLY A 48 1.65 4.31 -4.36
N VAL A 49 2.49 4.16 -3.33
CA VAL A 49 2.13 3.56 -2.05
C VAL A 49 0.97 4.31 -1.36
N TYR A 50 0.97 5.63 -1.43
CA TYR A 50 -0.07 6.44 -0.76
C TYR A 50 -1.41 6.38 -1.48
N VAL A 51 -1.40 6.07 -2.79
CA VAL A 51 -2.64 5.71 -3.51
C VAL A 51 -3.29 4.47 -2.87
N PHE A 52 -2.49 3.44 -2.55
CA PHE A 52 -3.00 2.25 -1.84
C PHE A 52 -3.53 2.59 -0.46
N PHE A 53 -2.90 3.48 0.30
CA PHE A 53 -3.36 3.87 1.63
C PHE A 53 -4.69 4.61 1.59
N VAL A 54 -4.89 5.56 0.66
CA VAL A 54 -6.20 6.21 0.46
C VAL A 54 -7.27 5.18 0.10
N ILE A 55 -6.97 4.25 -0.83
CA ILE A 55 -7.91 3.19 -1.23
C ILE A 55 -8.24 2.28 -0.04
N SER A 56 -7.25 1.90 0.78
CA SER A 56 -7.46 1.10 1.99
C SER A 56 -8.35 1.84 3.00
N GLY A 57 -8.19 3.16 3.12
CA GLY A 57 -9.08 4.03 3.90
C GLY A 57 -10.53 4.00 3.43
N VAL A 58 -10.81 3.70 2.16
CA VAL A 58 -12.18 3.52 1.63
C VAL A 58 -12.66 2.08 1.78
N VAL A 59 -11.88 1.13 1.27
CA VAL A 59 -12.31 -0.27 1.06
C VAL A 59 -12.46 -1.05 2.35
N LEU A 60 -11.56 -0.82 3.31
CA LEU A 60 -11.60 -1.55 4.58
C LEU A 60 -12.84 -1.19 5.41
N PRO A 61 -13.11 0.10 5.68
CA PRO A 61 -14.33 0.51 6.39
C PRO A 61 -15.61 0.05 5.65
N TRP A 62 -15.58 0.13 4.32
CA TRP A 62 -16.71 -0.34 3.50
C TRP A 62 -16.97 -1.85 3.69
N SER A 63 -15.91 -2.65 3.68
CA SER A 63 -16.00 -4.11 3.93
C SER A 63 -16.47 -4.43 5.36
N MET A 64 -16.03 -3.64 6.36
CA MET A 64 -16.45 -3.80 7.75
C MET A 64 -17.93 -3.46 7.93
N GLU A 65 -18.39 -2.37 7.32
CA GLU A 65 -19.81 -1.98 7.35
C GLU A 65 -20.70 -3.02 6.68
N GLN A 66 -20.33 -3.51 5.48
CA GLN A 66 -21.08 -4.57 4.81
C GLN A 66 -21.13 -5.87 5.60
N GLY A 67 -20.03 -6.20 6.30
CA GLY A 67 -19.96 -7.36 7.17
C GLY A 67 -20.61 -7.17 8.52
N LYS A 68 -21.20 -6.00 8.83
CA LYS A 68 -21.74 -5.66 10.15
C LYS A 68 -20.73 -5.93 11.27
N TYR A 69 -19.51 -5.42 11.07
CA TYR A 69 -18.40 -5.60 12.01
C TYR A 69 -18.75 -5.08 13.40
N SER A 70 -18.37 -5.85 14.41
CA SER A 70 -18.37 -5.47 15.83
C SER A 70 -17.12 -6.04 16.50
N PHE A 71 -16.79 -5.61 17.71
CA PHE A 71 -15.64 -6.13 18.45
C PHE A 71 -15.66 -7.65 18.64
N LYS A 72 -16.83 -8.28 18.67
CA LYS A 72 -16.98 -9.75 18.72
C LYS A 72 -16.37 -10.46 17.51
N ASN A 73 -16.09 -9.74 16.43
CA ASN A 73 -15.57 -10.25 15.17
C ASN A 73 -14.13 -9.81 14.89
N LEU A 74 -13.42 -9.28 15.91
CA LEU A 74 -12.04 -8.82 15.80
C LEU A 74 -11.13 -9.95 15.27
N ASP A 75 -11.22 -11.12 15.89
CA ASP A 75 -10.48 -12.34 15.53
C ASP A 75 -10.69 -12.71 14.06
N LYS A 76 -11.93 -12.72 13.62
CA LYS A 76 -12.29 -13.08 12.25
C LYS A 76 -11.90 -12.02 11.23
N PHE A 77 -11.99 -10.74 11.61
CA PHE A 77 -11.52 -9.66 10.74
C PHE A 77 -10.01 -9.76 10.50
N LEU A 78 -9.22 -9.88 11.57
CA LEU A 78 -7.77 -10.01 11.47
C LEU A 78 -7.37 -11.29 10.72
N LEU A 79 -8.02 -12.43 11.02
CA LEU A 79 -7.78 -13.68 10.32
C LEU A 79 -8.01 -13.57 8.80
N LYS A 80 -9.08 -12.88 8.38
CA LYS A 80 -9.32 -12.62 6.94
C LYS A 80 -8.17 -11.82 6.31
N ARG A 81 -7.61 -10.85 7.03
CA ARG A 81 -6.51 -10.03 6.53
C ARG A 81 -5.21 -10.82 6.46
N ILE A 82 -4.92 -11.61 7.48
CA ILE A 82 -3.75 -12.51 7.50
C ILE A 82 -3.83 -13.49 6.32
N ILE A 83 -4.94 -14.21 6.15
CA ILE A 83 -5.09 -15.18 5.05
C ILE A 83 -4.99 -14.49 3.68
N ARG A 84 -5.41 -13.25 3.55
CA ARG A 84 -5.30 -12.50 2.32
C ARG A 84 -3.86 -12.08 1.99
N LEU A 85 -3.11 -11.59 3.00
CA LEU A 85 -1.81 -10.96 2.80
C LEU A 85 -0.66 -11.94 2.88
N TYR A 86 -0.66 -12.82 3.90
CA TYR A 86 0.51 -13.60 4.25
C TYR A 86 0.93 -14.64 3.19
N PRO A 87 0.02 -15.42 2.56
CA PRO A 87 0.47 -16.43 1.60
C PRO A 87 1.23 -15.83 0.41
N PRO A 88 0.75 -14.79 -0.30
CA PRO A 88 1.53 -14.16 -1.36
C PRO A 88 2.81 -13.49 -0.83
N PHE A 89 2.76 -12.88 0.36
CA PHE A 89 3.90 -12.23 0.99
C PHE A 89 5.03 -13.22 1.28
N ILE A 90 4.75 -14.33 2.00
CA ILE A 90 5.77 -15.35 2.32
C ILE A 90 6.39 -15.90 1.04
N ILE A 91 5.57 -16.21 0.03
CA ILE A 91 6.08 -16.74 -1.24
C ILE A 91 6.95 -15.70 -1.96
N SER A 92 6.61 -14.40 -1.91
CA SER A 92 7.45 -13.38 -2.52
C SER A 92 8.82 -13.29 -1.84
N VAL A 93 8.88 -13.40 -0.50
CA VAL A 93 10.15 -13.44 0.25
C VAL A 93 10.97 -14.65 -0.16
N LEU A 94 10.36 -15.84 -0.21
CA LEU A 94 11.04 -17.08 -0.60
C LEU A 94 11.57 -17.02 -2.04
N VAL A 95 10.76 -16.55 -2.98
CA VAL A 95 11.16 -16.40 -4.40
C VAL A 95 12.35 -15.44 -4.51
N PHE A 96 12.34 -14.34 -3.75
CA PHE A 96 13.44 -13.37 -3.78
C PHE A 96 14.73 -13.97 -3.20
N ILE A 97 14.67 -14.70 -2.08
CA ILE A 97 15.82 -15.38 -1.48
C ILE A 97 16.39 -16.43 -2.42
N ILE A 98 15.53 -17.25 -3.03
CA ILE A 98 15.94 -18.25 -4.03
C ILE A 98 16.61 -17.57 -5.23
N GLY A 99 16.05 -16.44 -5.69
CA GLY A 99 16.64 -15.64 -6.77
C GLY A 99 18.05 -15.13 -6.43
N ILE A 100 18.24 -14.58 -5.22
CA ILE A 100 19.58 -14.17 -4.73
C ILE A 100 20.53 -15.36 -4.69
N TRP A 101 20.09 -16.50 -4.22
CA TRP A 101 20.91 -17.71 -4.13
C TRP A 101 21.38 -18.20 -5.50
N ILE A 102 20.47 -18.21 -6.49
CA ILE A 102 20.81 -18.58 -7.88
C ILE A 102 21.84 -17.61 -8.49
N MET A 103 21.71 -16.29 -8.21
CA MET A 103 22.56 -15.26 -8.78
C MET A 103 23.94 -15.16 -8.11
N LYS A 104 24.07 -15.53 -6.84
CA LYS A 104 25.31 -15.40 -6.03
C LYS A 104 26.12 -16.69 -5.88
N ASP A 105 26.07 -17.57 -6.85
CA ASP A 105 26.93 -18.78 -6.89
C ASP A 105 26.91 -19.62 -5.60
N ASN A 106 25.73 -19.89 -5.08
CA ASN A 106 25.42 -20.86 -3.99
C ASN A 106 25.96 -20.53 -2.58
N ARG A 107 26.68 -19.41 -2.36
CA ARG A 107 27.30 -19.13 -1.05
C ARG A 107 26.41 -18.41 -0.05
N SER A 108 25.38 -17.72 -0.51
CA SER A 108 24.54 -16.83 0.35
C SER A 108 23.43 -17.53 1.12
N PHE A 109 23.12 -18.81 0.82
CA PHE A 109 21.99 -19.51 1.46
C PHE A 109 22.31 -19.97 2.90
N TYR A 110 23.58 -20.14 3.23
CA TYR A 110 24.04 -20.49 4.58
C TYR A 110 24.41 -19.28 5.43
N ASP A 111 24.08 -18.06 4.93
CA ASP A 111 24.29 -16.85 5.69
C ASP A 111 23.20 -16.75 6.76
N LEU A 112 23.60 -16.87 8.04
CA LEU A 112 22.71 -16.72 9.18
C LEU A 112 21.96 -15.38 9.13
N GLU A 113 22.57 -14.34 8.58
CA GLU A 113 21.94 -13.02 8.39
C GLU A 113 20.71 -13.10 7.47
N ILE A 114 20.74 -13.91 6.40
CA ILE A 114 19.58 -14.00 5.49
C ILE A 114 18.39 -14.73 6.14
N ILE A 115 18.68 -15.73 6.98
CA ILE A 115 17.66 -16.43 7.76
C ILE A 115 17.04 -15.50 8.80
N GLU A 116 17.87 -14.74 9.52
CA GLU A 116 17.40 -13.75 10.48
C GLU A 116 16.55 -12.69 9.80
N ARG A 117 17.02 -12.09 8.70
CA ARG A 117 16.25 -11.12 7.90
C ARG A 117 14.95 -11.70 7.37
N PHE A 118 14.93 -12.96 6.96
CA PHE A 118 13.70 -13.67 6.57
C PHE A 118 12.71 -13.71 7.74
N MET A 119 13.17 -14.22 8.90
CA MET A 119 12.30 -14.33 10.08
C MET A 119 11.80 -12.97 10.55
N ASP A 120 12.68 -11.97 10.61
CA ASP A 120 12.30 -10.62 11.01
C ASP A 120 11.31 -9.97 10.03
N SER A 121 11.50 -10.17 8.73
CA SER A 121 10.57 -9.68 7.71
C SER A 121 9.19 -10.32 7.83
N VAL A 122 9.13 -11.67 7.95
CA VAL A 122 7.86 -12.41 8.01
C VAL A 122 7.11 -12.16 9.32
N THR A 123 7.82 -11.93 10.41
CA THR A 123 7.22 -11.63 11.72
C THR A 123 7.00 -10.14 11.97
N PHE A 124 7.37 -9.27 11.02
CA PHE A 124 7.34 -7.81 11.16
C PHE A 124 8.17 -7.28 12.34
N LEU A 125 9.25 -7.98 12.69
CA LEU A 125 10.15 -7.57 13.77
C LEU A 125 11.26 -6.60 13.34
N VAL A 126 11.42 -6.38 12.03
CA VAL A 126 12.45 -5.49 11.46
C VAL A 126 12.55 -4.13 12.16
N PRO A 127 11.44 -3.37 12.37
CA PRO A 127 11.53 -2.05 13.00
C PRO A 127 11.93 -2.07 14.48
N PHE A 128 11.89 -3.25 15.13
CA PHE A 128 12.16 -3.41 16.55
C PHE A 128 13.55 -3.99 16.85
N LYS A 129 14.27 -4.49 15.83
CA LYS A 129 15.54 -5.20 15.97
C LYS A 129 16.69 -4.52 15.24
N GLU A 130 16.48 -3.33 14.65
CA GLU A 130 17.45 -2.66 13.79
C GLU A 130 17.95 -3.53 12.62
N SER A 131 17.18 -4.56 12.26
CA SER A 131 17.47 -5.42 11.11
C SER A 131 16.97 -4.79 9.81
N LYS A 132 17.22 -5.45 8.67
CA LYS A 132 16.78 -4.94 7.35
C LYS A 132 15.72 -5.86 6.76
N TRP A 133 14.74 -5.28 6.11
CA TRP A 133 13.79 -6.03 5.29
C TRP A 133 14.53 -6.87 4.24
N VAL A 134 14.03 -8.07 3.96
CA VAL A 134 14.54 -8.84 2.82
C VAL A 134 14.33 -8.07 1.53
N ILE A 135 13.18 -7.46 1.39
CA ILE A 135 12.85 -6.51 0.31
C ILE A 135 12.31 -5.23 0.96
N GLU A 136 12.90 -4.11 0.59
CA GLU A 136 12.60 -2.82 1.22
C GLU A 136 11.11 -2.46 1.17
N VAL A 137 10.38 -2.77 0.10
CA VAL A 137 8.96 -2.42 -0.04
C VAL A 137 8.03 -3.04 1.01
N TYR A 138 8.49 -4.01 1.79
CA TYR A 138 7.64 -4.68 2.78
C TYR A 138 7.28 -3.81 3.99
N TRP A 139 7.99 -2.69 4.20
CA TRP A 139 7.60 -1.73 5.23
C TRP A 139 6.14 -1.27 5.10
N THR A 140 5.62 -1.17 3.88
CA THR A 140 4.24 -0.75 3.62
C THR A 140 3.20 -1.78 4.05
N LEU A 141 3.54 -3.09 3.93
CA LEU A 141 2.68 -4.15 4.45
C LEU A 141 2.60 -4.10 5.97
N PHE A 142 3.71 -3.78 6.62
CA PHE A 142 3.72 -3.59 8.07
C PHE A 142 2.85 -2.41 8.49
N VAL A 143 2.90 -1.28 7.79
CA VAL A 143 2.00 -0.14 8.01
C VAL A 143 0.54 -0.54 7.76
N GLU A 144 0.25 -1.27 6.68
CA GLU A 144 -1.10 -1.75 6.39
C GLU A 144 -1.61 -2.71 7.46
N PHE A 145 -0.76 -3.58 8.00
CA PHE A 145 -1.11 -4.50 9.08
C PHE A 145 -1.41 -3.74 10.40
N GLN A 146 -0.59 -2.73 10.74
CA GLN A 146 -0.88 -1.81 11.85
C GLN A 146 -2.24 -1.11 11.65
N TYR A 147 -2.52 -0.67 10.41
CA TYR A 147 -3.81 -0.04 10.10
C TYR A 147 -4.99 -1.00 10.28
N TYR A 148 -4.84 -2.29 9.96
CA TYR A 148 -5.89 -3.27 10.23
C TYR A 148 -6.20 -3.39 11.71
N ILE A 149 -5.17 -3.48 12.56
CA ILE A 149 -5.36 -3.54 14.02
C ILE A 149 -6.01 -2.24 14.52
N TYR A 150 -5.46 -1.10 14.12
CA TYR A 150 -5.99 0.21 14.49
C TYR A 150 -7.46 0.36 14.09
N LEU A 151 -7.77 0.11 12.82
CA LEU A 151 -9.12 0.24 12.30
C LEU A 151 -10.09 -0.72 13.00
N ALA A 152 -9.67 -1.94 13.29
CA ALA A 152 -10.49 -2.90 14.02
C ALA A 152 -10.89 -2.41 15.41
N LEU A 153 -10.03 -1.65 16.09
CA LEU A 153 -10.30 -1.08 17.41
C LEU A 153 -11.13 0.21 17.34
N VAL A 154 -10.94 1.03 16.31
CA VAL A 154 -11.51 2.39 16.27
C VAL A 154 -12.76 2.48 15.37
N PHE A 155 -12.94 1.54 14.43
CA PHE A 155 -14.06 1.56 13.47
C PHE A 155 -15.45 1.74 14.08
N PRO A 156 -15.84 1.06 15.19
CA PRO A 156 -17.17 1.26 15.76
C PRO A 156 -17.44 2.69 16.23
N PHE A 157 -16.40 3.41 16.62
CA PHE A 157 -16.49 4.82 17.01
C PHE A 157 -16.46 5.74 15.79
N LEU A 158 -15.55 5.50 14.85
CA LEU A 158 -15.44 6.24 13.59
C LEU A 158 -16.69 6.12 12.72
N ALA A 159 -17.36 4.96 12.71
CA ALA A 159 -18.58 4.71 11.96
C ALA A 159 -19.88 4.96 12.78
N SER A 160 -19.77 5.54 13.97
CA SER A 160 -20.90 5.79 14.86
C SER A 160 -21.93 6.73 14.21
N ASN A 161 -23.21 6.45 14.45
CA ASN A 161 -24.30 7.35 14.07
C ASN A 161 -24.40 8.59 15.00
N LYS A 162 -23.77 8.53 16.19
CA LYS A 162 -23.68 9.68 17.11
C LYS A 162 -22.58 10.63 16.63
N LEU A 163 -22.97 11.83 16.19
CA LEU A 163 -22.06 12.84 15.62
C LEU A 163 -20.84 13.10 16.53
N PHE A 164 -21.07 13.36 17.82
CA PHE A 164 -19.99 13.66 18.77
C PHE A 164 -18.95 12.53 18.85
N VAL A 165 -19.43 11.28 18.94
CA VAL A 165 -18.53 10.10 19.03
C VAL A 165 -17.70 9.96 17.74
N ARG A 166 -18.34 10.15 16.59
CA ARG A 166 -17.68 10.05 15.29
C ARG A 166 -16.63 11.15 15.10
N LEU A 167 -16.98 12.40 15.43
CA LEU A 167 -16.06 13.53 15.35
C LEU A 167 -14.88 13.33 16.32
N LEU A 168 -15.14 12.95 17.57
CA LEU A 168 -14.09 12.69 18.55
C LEU A 168 -13.13 11.58 18.05
N ALA A 169 -13.65 10.49 17.52
CA ALA A 169 -12.83 9.43 16.98
C ALA A 169 -12.03 9.86 15.74
N TYR A 170 -12.65 10.60 14.82
CA TYR A 170 -11.99 11.06 13.60
C TYR A 170 -10.88 12.08 13.90
N TYR A 171 -11.19 13.14 14.64
CA TYR A 171 -10.18 14.15 14.99
C TYR A 171 -9.16 13.64 16.02
N GLY A 172 -9.57 12.71 16.88
CA GLY A 172 -8.65 11.97 17.74
C GLY A 172 -7.63 11.15 16.94
N THR A 173 -8.06 10.51 15.83
CA THR A 173 -7.16 9.83 14.89
C THR A 173 -6.10 10.79 14.33
N LEU A 174 -6.53 11.96 13.88
CA LEU A 174 -5.59 12.98 13.38
C LEU A 174 -4.72 13.55 14.51
N GLY A 175 -5.26 13.68 15.72
CA GLY A 175 -4.51 14.09 16.93
C GLY A 175 -3.42 13.10 17.31
N LEU A 176 -3.62 11.78 17.12
CA LEU A 176 -2.58 10.77 17.33
C LEU A 176 -1.39 10.97 16.40
N THR A 177 -1.63 11.37 15.15
CA THR A 177 -0.55 11.75 14.23
C THR A 177 0.27 12.90 14.78
N PHE A 178 -0.40 13.95 15.24
CA PHE A 178 0.26 15.11 15.80
C PHE A 178 1.04 14.75 17.08
N LEU A 179 0.45 13.97 17.98
CA LEU A 179 1.08 13.54 19.21
C LEU A 179 2.28 12.62 18.95
N SER A 180 2.21 11.74 17.95
CA SER A 180 3.33 10.85 17.63
C SER A 180 4.60 11.60 17.28
N HIS A 181 4.48 12.80 16.73
CA HIS A 181 5.61 13.68 16.42
C HIS A 181 6.45 14.05 17.66
N PHE A 182 5.80 14.16 18.82
CA PHE A 182 6.50 14.53 20.07
C PHE A 182 7.01 13.32 20.87
N PHE A 183 6.41 12.14 20.70
CA PHE A 183 6.68 10.97 21.54
C PHE A 183 7.42 9.84 20.84
N VAL A 184 7.48 9.85 19.50
CA VAL A 184 8.23 8.85 18.75
C VAL A 184 9.56 9.47 18.30
N PRO A 185 10.69 9.04 18.89
CA PRO A 185 12.00 9.71 18.68
C PRO A 185 12.54 9.55 17.26
N VAL A 186 12.04 8.59 16.51
CA VAL A 186 12.47 8.32 15.14
C VAL A 186 11.24 8.33 14.23
N HIS A 187 11.23 9.26 13.30
CA HIS A 187 10.24 9.33 12.22
C HIS A 187 10.52 8.20 11.23
N THR A 188 10.16 6.98 11.61
CA THR A 188 10.32 5.83 10.72
C THR A 188 9.14 5.75 9.77
N LYS A 189 9.42 5.52 8.50
CA LYS A 189 8.40 5.25 7.47
C LYS A 189 7.49 4.07 7.82
N GLU A 190 7.91 3.21 8.75
CA GLU A 190 7.15 2.07 9.25
C GLU A 190 6.08 2.43 10.29
N ASN A 191 6.03 3.68 10.75
CA ASN A 191 5.09 4.09 11.79
C ASN A 191 3.73 4.47 11.19
N LEU A 192 2.67 3.74 11.54
CA LEU A 192 1.31 4.00 11.10
C LEU A 192 0.85 5.44 11.33
N PHE A 193 1.22 6.04 12.46
CA PHE A 193 0.70 7.35 12.85
C PHE A 193 1.06 8.44 11.83
N PHE A 194 2.19 8.33 11.11
CA PHE A 194 2.52 9.26 10.03
C PHE A 194 1.58 9.14 8.83
N HIS A 195 0.99 7.98 8.63
CA HIS A 195 0.16 7.69 7.46
C HIS A 195 -1.34 7.83 7.74
N LEU A 196 -1.75 7.98 9.01
CA LEU A 196 -3.17 8.12 9.38
C LEU A 196 -3.90 9.24 8.62
N PRO A 197 -3.31 10.42 8.34
CA PRO A 197 -3.98 11.45 7.54
C PRO A 197 -4.34 10.98 6.13
N VAL A 198 -3.47 10.17 5.51
CA VAL A 198 -3.69 9.60 4.18
C VAL A 198 -4.85 8.59 4.20
N PHE A 199 -4.87 7.69 5.19
CA PHE A 199 -6.00 6.77 5.41
C PHE A 199 -7.29 7.52 5.74
N ALA A 200 -7.21 8.62 6.51
CA ALA A 200 -8.37 9.45 6.90
C ALA A 200 -9.03 10.11 5.69
N LEU A 201 -8.28 10.51 4.64
CA LEU A 201 -8.86 10.99 3.40
C LEU A 201 -9.78 9.93 2.76
N GLY A 202 -9.31 8.70 2.68
CA GLY A 202 -10.12 7.58 2.19
C GLY A 202 -11.33 7.30 3.10
N PHE A 203 -11.13 7.38 4.42
CA PHE A 203 -12.20 7.18 5.39
C PHE A 203 -13.30 8.25 5.29
N SER A 204 -12.94 9.50 5.00
CA SER A 204 -13.90 10.58 4.75
C SER A 204 -14.83 10.25 3.57
N LEU A 205 -14.27 9.69 2.48
CA LEU A 205 -15.07 9.23 1.34
C LEU A 205 -16.03 8.09 1.73
N PHE A 206 -15.58 7.14 2.55
CA PHE A 206 -16.46 6.09 3.09
C PHE A 206 -17.62 6.70 3.88
N LEU A 207 -17.35 7.63 4.79
CA LEU A 207 -18.38 8.30 5.57
C LEU A 207 -19.37 9.05 4.68
N TYR A 208 -18.88 9.78 3.70
CA TYR A 208 -19.71 10.52 2.76
C TYR A 208 -20.65 9.62 1.96
N TYR A 209 -20.12 8.55 1.38
CA TYR A 209 -20.91 7.65 0.53
C TYR A 209 -21.81 6.66 1.29
N LYS A 210 -21.40 6.24 2.49
CA LYS A 210 -22.10 5.18 3.23
C LYS A 210 -22.87 5.67 4.45
N LYS A 211 -22.36 6.66 5.14
CA LYS A 211 -22.99 7.19 6.36
C LYS A 211 -23.80 8.46 6.10
N ASN A 212 -23.76 8.98 4.88
CA ASN A 212 -24.50 10.18 4.46
C ASN A 212 -24.30 11.35 5.42
N ILE A 213 -23.06 11.61 5.81
CA ILE A 213 -22.68 12.72 6.68
C ILE A 213 -22.92 14.06 5.99
N SER A 214 -23.03 15.14 6.79
CA SER A 214 -23.21 16.48 6.25
C SER A 214 -21.99 16.93 5.42
N LYS A 215 -22.22 17.82 4.44
CA LYS A 215 -21.12 18.40 3.64
C LYS A 215 -20.10 19.12 4.51
N LEU A 216 -20.56 19.79 5.59
CA LEU A 216 -19.67 20.48 6.52
C LEU A 216 -18.76 19.48 7.25
N GLU A 217 -19.31 18.39 7.78
CA GLU A 217 -18.54 17.34 8.42
C GLU A 217 -17.53 16.70 7.46
N PHE A 218 -17.95 16.41 6.22
CA PHE A 218 -17.09 15.85 5.19
C PHE A 218 -15.90 16.76 4.87
N TRP A 219 -16.15 18.01 4.49
CA TRP A 219 -15.08 18.92 4.06
C TRP A 219 -14.19 19.36 5.22
N SER A 220 -14.74 19.54 6.44
CA SER A 220 -13.90 19.82 7.62
C SER A 220 -12.94 18.66 7.93
N GLY A 221 -13.41 17.42 7.80
CA GLY A 221 -12.56 16.24 7.95
C GLY A 221 -11.46 16.14 6.88
N VAL A 222 -11.80 16.38 5.61
CA VAL A 222 -10.84 16.40 4.50
C VAL A 222 -9.78 17.47 4.70
N ILE A 223 -10.19 18.71 5.00
CA ILE A 223 -9.26 19.83 5.23
C ILE A 223 -8.34 19.52 6.43
N ALA A 224 -8.90 19.01 7.54
CA ALA A 224 -8.10 18.65 8.71
C ALA A 224 -7.06 17.55 8.37
N ALA A 225 -7.45 16.52 7.62
CA ALA A 225 -6.54 15.46 7.21
C ALA A 225 -5.40 15.99 6.31
N LEU A 226 -5.72 16.89 5.35
CA LEU A 226 -4.72 17.55 4.52
C LEU A 226 -3.78 18.45 5.34
N CYS A 227 -4.33 19.25 6.26
CA CYS A 227 -3.53 20.13 7.12
C CYS A 227 -2.58 19.32 8.02
N VAL A 228 -3.06 18.25 8.66
CA VAL A 228 -2.22 17.38 9.49
C VAL A 228 -1.19 16.63 8.63
N GLY A 229 -1.57 16.18 7.44
CA GLY A 229 -0.66 15.61 6.46
C GLY A 229 0.46 16.58 6.10
N LEU A 230 0.16 17.83 5.81
CA LEU A 230 1.14 18.88 5.52
C LEU A 230 2.01 19.20 6.73
N PHE A 231 1.45 19.23 7.94
CA PHE A 231 2.21 19.50 9.17
C PHE A 231 3.23 18.40 9.47
N ASN A 232 2.88 17.15 9.25
CA ASN A 232 3.78 15.99 9.43
C ASN A 232 5.07 16.06 8.58
N ILE A 233 5.07 16.95 7.61
CA ILE A 233 6.11 17.17 6.60
C ILE A 233 7.20 18.12 7.09
N TYR A 234 6.97 18.86 8.16
CA TYR A 234 7.83 19.97 8.53
C TYR A 234 9.30 19.58 8.76
N ASP A 235 9.57 18.33 9.14
CA ASP A 235 10.94 17.80 9.29
C ASP A 235 11.56 17.27 7.97
N GLN A 236 10.75 17.00 6.95
CA GLN A 236 11.21 16.53 5.62
C GLN A 236 10.41 17.21 4.49
N LEU A 237 10.54 18.51 4.38
CA LEU A 237 9.71 19.42 3.59
C LEU A 237 9.41 19.00 2.14
N VAL A 238 10.32 18.29 1.47
CA VAL A 238 10.15 17.91 0.06
C VAL A 238 9.35 16.62 -0.09
N LEU A 239 9.71 15.56 0.63
CA LEU A 239 9.06 14.24 0.50
C LEU A 239 7.58 14.28 0.91
N GLY A 240 7.28 14.96 1.95
CA GLY A 240 5.94 14.97 2.48
C GLY A 240 4.94 15.80 1.67
N SER A 241 5.38 16.84 0.94
CA SER A 241 4.50 17.55 0.00
C SER A 241 4.02 16.61 -1.11
N HIS A 242 4.89 15.76 -1.64
CA HIS A 242 4.55 14.76 -2.66
C HIS A 242 3.50 13.77 -2.13
N ILE A 243 3.66 13.26 -0.90
CA ILE A 243 2.70 12.37 -0.24
C ILE A 243 1.31 13.00 -0.21
N THR A 244 1.22 14.22 0.31
CA THR A 244 -0.06 14.92 0.47
C THR A 244 -0.69 15.27 -0.88
N ILE A 245 0.12 15.63 -1.89
CA ILE A 245 -0.34 15.90 -3.25
C ILE A 245 -0.92 14.62 -3.88
N VAL A 246 -0.18 13.51 -3.85
CA VAL A 246 -0.66 12.25 -4.44
C VAL A 246 -1.88 11.71 -3.71
N ALA A 247 -1.92 11.78 -2.38
CA ALA A 247 -3.08 11.42 -1.59
C ALA A 247 -4.30 12.30 -1.92
N GLY A 248 -4.10 13.62 -2.03
CA GLY A 248 -5.12 14.58 -2.42
C GLY A 248 -5.64 14.35 -3.85
N CYS A 249 -4.74 14.14 -4.82
CA CYS A 249 -5.11 13.79 -6.19
C CYS A 249 -5.90 12.47 -6.25
N THR A 250 -5.50 11.47 -5.47
CA THR A 250 -6.22 10.19 -5.36
C THR A 250 -7.61 10.39 -4.78
N PHE A 251 -7.72 11.17 -3.71
CA PHE A 251 -9.00 11.55 -3.12
C PHE A 251 -9.91 12.23 -4.14
N VAL A 252 -9.40 13.25 -4.86
CA VAL A 252 -10.13 13.97 -5.90
C VAL A 252 -10.58 13.03 -7.02
N ALA A 253 -9.70 12.14 -7.47
CA ALA A 253 -10.04 11.15 -8.48
C ALA A 253 -11.20 10.25 -8.02
N ILE A 254 -11.16 9.72 -6.80
CA ILE A 254 -12.23 8.86 -6.26
C ILE A 254 -13.54 9.64 -6.06
N TYR A 255 -13.45 10.93 -5.70
CA TYR A 255 -14.63 11.76 -5.48
C TYR A 255 -15.36 12.11 -6.79
N PHE A 256 -14.63 12.47 -7.85
CA PHE A 256 -15.21 12.96 -9.11
C PHE A 256 -15.37 11.88 -10.19
N ILE A 257 -14.45 10.89 -10.27
CA ILE A 257 -14.44 9.89 -11.33
C ILE A 257 -15.17 8.64 -10.86
N LYS A 258 -16.22 8.26 -11.60
CA LYS A 258 -17.07 7.12 -11.22
C LYS A 258 -16.62 5.78 -11.79
N ARG A 259 -15.84 5.77 -12.86
CA ARG A 259 -15.40 4.56 -13.57
C ARG A 259 -13.98 4.70 -14.10
N GLY A 260 -13.15 3.69 -13.90
CA GLY A 260 -11.84 3.57 -14.53
C GLY A 260 -11.90 2.83 -15.88
N PRO A 261 -10.87 2.97 -16.73
CA PRO A 261 -10.73 2.21 -17.97
C PRO A 261 -10.67 0.70 -17.69
N LYS A 262 -11.36 -0.10 -18.49
CA LYS A 262 -11.46 -1.55 -18.27
C LYS A 262 -10.11 -2.27 -18.30
N TRP A 263 -9.17 -1.83 -19.14
CA TRP A 263 -7.85 -2.44 -19.26
C TRP A 263 -7.00 -2.25 -17.99
N LEU A 264 -7.17 -1.13 -17.27
CA LEU A 264 -6.52 -0.91 -15.97
C LEU A 264 -7.07 -1.83 -14.87
N ASN A 265 -8.31 -2.31 -15.01
CA ASN A 265 -8.88 -3.24 -14.03
C ASN A 265 -8.09 -4.56 -13.99
N PHE A 266 -7.58 -5.02 -15.15
CA PHE A 266 -6.73 -6.21 -15.17
C PHE A 266 -5.47 -6.04 -14.31
N ILE A 267 -4.75 -4.91 -14.45
CA ILE A 267 -3.56 -4.62 -13.62
C ILE A 267 -3.97 -4.43 -12.16
N GLY A 268 -5.13 -3.81 -11.91
CA GLY A 268 -5.69 -3.64 -10.58
C GLY A 268 -6.00 -4.96 -9.87
N ASP A 269 -6.52 -5.95 -10.59
CA ASP A 269 -6.81 -7.28 -10.03
C ASP A 269 -5.54 -7.99 -9.55
N VAL A 270 -4.43 -7.84 -10.27
CA VAL A 270 -3.13 -8.44 -9.92
C VAL A 270 -2.21 -7.51 -9.14
N SER A 271 -2.68 -6.32 -8.75
CA SER A 271 -1.85 -5.23 -8.21
C SER A 271 -1.09 -5.60 -6.94
N TYR A 272 -1.64 -6.46 -6.09
CA TYR A 272 -0.97 -6.90 -4.88
C TYR A 272 0.19 -7.86 -5.21
N SER A 273 -0.04 -8.86 -6.03
CA SER A 273 1.04 -9.71 -6.55
C SER A 273 2.07 -8.90 -7.32
N TYR A 274 1.64 -7.90 -8.12
CA TYR A 274 2.53 -7.01 -8.84
C TYR A 274 3.44 -6.23 -7.88
N TYR A 275 2.85 -5.64 -6.83
CA TYR A 275 3.59 -4.92 -5.81
C TYR A 275 4.62 -5.80 -5.08
N LEU A 276 4.29 -7.05 -4.79
CA LEU A 276 5.18 -7.96 -4.07
C LEU A 276 6.35 -8.46 -4.91
N PHE A 277 6.13 -8.72 -6.19
CA PHE A 277 7.10 -9.44 -7.03
C PHE A 277 7.89 -8.56 -7.99
N HIS A 278 7.52 -7.27 -8.19
CA HIS A 278 8.23 -6.42 -9.16
C HIS A 278 9.73 -6.29 -8.89
N LEU A 279 10.15 -6.17 -7.63
CA LEU A 279 11.57 -6.05 -7.29
C LEU A 279 12.37 -7.33 -7.59
N PHE A 280 11.74 -8.50 -7.56
CA PHE A 280 12.38 -9.72 -8.04
C PHE A 280 12.74 -9.57 -9.53
N PHE A 281 11.80 -9.13 -10.36
CA PHE A 281 12.04 -8.94 -11.79
C PHE A 281 13.02 -7.80 -12.07
N VAL A 282 12.93 -6.69 -11.33
CA VAL A 282 13.91 -5.58 -11.41
C VAL A 282 15.32 -6.12 -11.16
N SER A 283 15.54 -6.82 -10.06
CA SER A 283 16.87 -7.31 -9.67
C SER A 283 17.37 -8.40 -10.60
N PHE A 284 16.50 -9.35 -10.98
CA PHE A 284 16.88 -10.49 -11.82
C PHE A 284 17.21 -10.07 -13.26
N ILE A 285 16.32 -9.29 -13.88
CA ILE A 285 16.52 -8.87 -15.29
C ILE A 285 17.71 -7.92 -15.39
N TYR A 286 17.85 -6.98 -14.44
CA TYR A 286 19.00 -6.09 -14.42
C TYR A 286 20.31 -6.86 -14.23
N GLY A 287 20.38 -7.72 -13.21
CA GLY A 287 21.60 -8.45 -12.87
C GLY A 287 22.06 -9.41 -13.95
N TYR A 288 21.12 -10.01 -14.70
CA TYR A 288 21.43 -11.00 -15.72
C TYR A 288 21.73 -10.37 -17.11
N PHE A 289 20.96 -9.34 -17.51
CA PHE A 289 21.00 -8.84 -18.88
C PHE A 289 21.71 -7.50 -19.03
N TYR A 290 21.92 -6.74 -17.96
CA TYR A 290 22.37 -5.37 -18.08
C TYR A 290 23.57 -4.99 -17.20
N HIS A 291 23.90 -5.78 -16.20
CA HIS A 291 24.93 -5.46 -15.19
C HIS A 291 26.28 -5.01 -15.80
N GLU A 292 26.67 -5.58 -16.93
CA GLU A 292 27.95 -5.28 -17.61
C GLU A 292 27.80 -4.34 -18.83
N SER A 293 26.58 -4.03 -19.26
CA SER A 293 26.30 -3.23 -20.44
C SER A 293 25.92 -1.80 -20.05
N GLN A 294 26.61 -0.82 -20.62
CA GLN A 294 26.26 0.60 -20.47
C GLN A 294 25.70 1.18 -21.78
N ASP A 295 24.87 0.42 -22.48
CA ASP A 295 24.22 0.87 -23.72
C ASP A 295 22.85 1.50 -23.41
N SER A 296 22.66 2.75 -23.87
CA SER A 296 21.42 3.50 -23.66
C SER A 296 20.19 2.88 -24.34
N LYS A 297 20.36 2.24 -25.50
CA LYS A 297 19.25 1.55 -26.18
C LYS A 297 18.85 0.28 -25.44
N LEU A 298 19.84 -0.48 -24.97
CA LEU A 298 19.61 -1.67 -24.17
C LEU A 298 18.95 -1.31 -22.83
N ALA A 299 19.30 -0.15 -22.25
CA ALA A 299 18.65 0.35 -21.02
C ALA A 299 17.11 0.46 -21.18
N TRP A 300 16.64 1.02 -22.31
CA TRP A 300 15.19 1.10 -22.57
C TRP A 300 14.55 -0.26 -22.80
N VAL A 301 15.23 -1.17 -23.49
CA VAL A 301 14.74 -2.54 -23.70
C VAL A 301 14.60 -3.27 -22.39
N VAL A 302 15.60 -3.17 -21.51
CA VAL A 302 15.61 -3.79 -20.18
C VAL A 302 14.53 -3.16 -19.29
N PHE A 303 14.42 -1.84 -19.29
CA PHE A 303 13.38 -1.13 -18.55
C PHE A 303 11.97 -1.59 -18.98
N ALA A 304 11.71 -1.65 -20.29
CA ALA A 304 10.43 -2.11 -20.82
C ALA A 304 10.18 -3.60 -20.50
N ALA A 305 11.21 -4.45 -20.63
CA ALA A 305 11.13 -5.86 -20.29
C ALA A 305 10.75 -6.07 -18.83
N ILE A 306 11.34 -5.30 -17.89
CA ILE A 306 10.97 -5.35 -16.48
C ILE A 306 9.48 -5.05 -16.29
N GLN A 307 8.93 -4.02 -16.95
CA GLN A 307 7.50 -3.71 -16.83
C GLN A 307 6.62 -4.89 -17.28
N VAL A 308 6.94 -5.48 -18.44
CA VAL A 308 6.19 -6.60 -19.01
C VAL A 308 6.31 -7.85 -18.14
N TYR A 309 7.53 -8.27 -17.80
CA TYR A 309 7.73 -9.50 -17.01
C TYR A 309 7.21 -9.37 -15.58
N SER A 310 7.25 -8.17 -14.97
CA SER A 310 6.66 -7.94 -13.67
C SER A 310 5.13 -8.11 -13.68
N VAL A 311 4.45 -7.65 -14.73
CA VAL A 311 3.00 -7.85 -14.91
C VAL A 311 2.68 -9.33 -15.18
N LEU A 312 3.46 -10.00 -16.04
CA LEU A 312 3.26 -11.43 -16.34
C LEU A 312 3.50 -12.30 -15.10
N GLY A 313 4.58 -12.05 -14.35
CA GLY A 313 4.87 -12.74 -13.11
C GLY A 313 3.79 -12.50 -12.05
N ALA A 314 3.33 -11.26 -11.93
CA ALA A 314 2.22 -10.91 -11.04
C ALA A 314 0.94 -11.66 -11.41
N TRP A 315 0.63 -11.81 -12.69
CA TRP A 315 -0.51 -12.58 -13.16
C TRP A 315 -0.41 -14.06 -12.78
N VAL A 316 0.76 -14.67 -12.93
CA VAL A 316 1.01 -16.06 -12.49
C VAL A 316 0.82 -16.18 -10.99
N MET A 317 1.46 -15.33 -10.20
CA MET A 317 1.39 -15.35 -8.73
C MET A 317 -0.02 -15.08 -8.21
N TYR A 318 -0.76 -14.17 -8.86
CA TYR A 318 -2.15 -13.94 -8.55
C TYR A 318 -2.98 -15.23 -8.69
N HIS A 319 -2.86 -15.95 -9.79
CA HIS A 319 -3.66 -17.15 -10.04
C HIS A 319 -3.25 -18.32 -9.15
N LEU A 320 -1.96 -18.49 -8.89
CA LEU A 320 -1.45 -19.61 -8.11
C LEU A 320 -1.63 -19.43 -6.59
N ILE A 321 -1.54 -18.17 -6.09
CA ILE A 321 -1.43 -17.93 -4.65
C ILE A 321 -2.50 -16.94 -4.16
N GLU A 322 -2.57 -15.72 -4.74
CA GLU A 322 -3.45 -14.67 -4.21
C GLU A 322 -4.92 -15.02 -4.38
N LYS A 323 -5.35 -15.46 -5.55
CA LYS A 323 -6.74 -15.82 -5.84
C LYS A 323 -7.25 -16.97 -4.97
N PRO A 324 -6.52 -18.08 -4.74
CA PRO A 324 -6.87 -19.08 -3.73
C PRO A 324 -6.99 -18.53 -2.32
N SER A 325 -6.04 -17.67 -1.89
CA SER A 325 -6.09 -17.01 -0.57
C SER A 325 -7.37 -16.18 -0.41
N LEU A 326 -7.72 -15.40 -1.43
CA LEU A 326 -8.96 -14.64 -1.45
C LEU A 326 -10.21 -15.53 -1.37
N ALA A 327 -10.19 -16.70 -2.01
CA ALA A 327 -11.29 -17.65 -1.92
C ALA A 327 -11.47 -18.20 -0.49
N TRP A 328 -10.37 -18.45 0.24
CA TRP A 328 -10.42 -18.89 1.63
C TRP A 328 -11.00 -17.82 2.55
N THR A 329 -10.70 -16.53 2.34
CA THR A 329 -11.26 -15.45 3.16
C THR A 329 -12.79 -15.39 3.09
N LYS A 330 -13.40 -15.77 1.96
CA LYS A 330 -14.86 -15.78 1.76
C LYS A 330 -15.57 -16.83 2.63
N LYS A 331 -14.86 -17.89 3.06
CA LYS A 331 -15.40 -18.94 3.93
C LYS A 331 -15.54 -18.48 5.39
N ILE A 332 -14.81 -17.45 5.79
CA ILE A 332 -14.87 -16.91 7.15
C ILE A 332 -16.07 -15.96 7.24
N ARG A 333 -17.07 -16.30 8.08
CA ARG A 333 -18.24 -15.46 8.32
C ARG A 333 -18.14 -14.80 9.68
N TYR A 334 -18.59 -13.56 9.78
CA TYR A 334 -18.73 -12.90 11.08
C TYR A 334 -19.83 -13.59 11.90
N ARG A 335 -19.68 -13.51 13.22
CA ARG A 335 -20.73 -13.99 14.15
C ARG A 335 -21.89 -13.00 14.09
N SER A 336 -23.10 -13.50 13.98
CA SER A 336 -24.33 -12.72 14.05
C SER A 336 -24.53 -12.16 15.46
#